data_eae4944ee507275faaf7981826963edd
#
_entry.id   eae4944ee507275faaf7981826963edd
#
_cell.length_a   1.000
_cell.length_b   1.000
_cell.length_c   1.000
_cell.angle_alpha   90.00
_cell.angle_beta   90.00
_cell.angle_gamma   90.00
#
_symmetry.space_group_name_H-M   'P 1'
#
loop_
_entity.id
_entity.type
_entity.pdbx_description
1 polymer ?
#
loop_
_entity_poly.entity_id
_entity_poly.type
_entity_poly.pdbx_seq_one_letter_code
_entity_poly.pdbx_strand_id
1 'polypeptide(L)'
;QRQMCIRDRFVYRINKGVLDVANDVDLNRSMPEDSKRVPFCNMIYIGDGLSDVPCMKMMKAYGGYSIAVYRKKDNKVEDLLMKDRVDFIYPADYSENTGLDLTVKNIIRKMAVCGLLYDENHEQKKEILGR
;
A
#
# COMPACT_ATOMS: atom_id res chain seq x y z
N GLN A 1 -15.12 7.00 17.52
CA GLN A 1 -13.72 6.96 17.07
C GLN A 1 -13.18 5.55 17.11
N ARG A 2 -12.86 5.02 15.96
CA ARG A 2 -12.38 3.64 15.82
C ARG A 2 -10.95 3.53 16.30
N GLN A 3 -10.69 2.60 17.23
CA GLN A 3 -9.34 2.28 17.63
C GLN A 3 -8.64 1.50 16.53
N MET A 4 -7.46 1.97 16.11
CA MET A 4 -6.67 1.28 15.11
C MET A 4 -6.05 0.00 15.66
N CYS A 5 -6.08 -1.08 14.88
CA CYS A 5 -5.35 -2.30 15.21
C CYS A 5 -3.84 -2.09 15.03
N ILE A 6 -3.04 -3.00 15.59
CA ILE A 6 -1.58 -2.90 15.55
C ILE A 6 -1.06 -2.85 14.11
N ARG A 7 -1.60 -3.66 13.20
CA ARG A 7 -1.17 -3.69 11.80
C ARG A 7 -1.40 -2.36 11.11
N ASP A 8 -2.57 -1.76 11.31
CA ASP A 8 -2.87 -0.45 10.73
C ASP A 8 -1.88 0.61 11.23
N ARG A 9 -1.55 0.57 12.52
CA ARG A 9 -0.60 1.51 13.12
C ARG A 9 0.79 1.38 12.48
N PHE A 10 1.26 0.16 12.25
CA PHE A 10 2.55 -0.05 11.58
C PHE A 10 2.54 0.47 10.15
N VAL A 11 1.46 0.27 9.42
CA VAL A 11 1.31 0.82 8.06
C VAL A 11 1.40 2.34 8.09
N TYR A 12 0.73 3.00 9.03
CA TYR A 12 0.81 4.45 9.19
C TYR A 12 2.22 4.90 9.62
N ARG A 13 2.91 4.13 10.45
CA ARG A 13 4.29 4.44 10.83
C ARG A 13 5.21 4.46 9.62
N ILE A 14 5.09 3.48 8.74
CA ILE A 14 5.85 3.45 7.48
C ILE A 14 5.49 4.65 6.62
N ASN A 15 4.21 4.92 6.46
CA ASN A 15 3.70 6.02 5.65
C ASN A 15 4.27 7.36 6.09
N LYS A 16 4.29 7.63 7.40
CA LYS A 16 4.74 8.91 7.96
C LYS A 16 6.23 8.94 8.30
N GLY A 17 6.91 7.80 8.25
CA GLY A 17 8.31 7.70 8.63
C GLY A 17 8.55 7.73 10.13
N VAL A 18 7.54 7.43 10.96
CA VAL A 18 7.63 7.40 12.41
C VAL A 18 7.92 5.97 12.87
N LEU A 19 9.19 5.60 12.87
CA LEU A 19 9.62 4.22 13.13
C LEU A 19 9.74 3.87 14.60
N ASP A 20 9.82 4.85 15.49
CA ASP A 20 9.81 4.62 16.94
C ASP A 20 8.41 4.26 17.40
N VAL A 21 8.21 3.02 17.84
CA VAL A 21 6.89 2.52 18.27
C VAL A 21 6.33 3.23 19.51
N ALA A 22 7.19 3.90 20.29
CA ALA A 22 6.77 4.69 21.45
C ALA A 22 6.28 6.10 21.06
N ASN A 23 6.51 6.54 19.82
CA ASN A 23 6.17 7.89 19.38
C ASN A 23 4.81 7.94 18.69
N ASP A 24 3.74 7.99 19.47
CA ASP A 24 2.38 8.11 18.93
C ASP A 24 2.00 9.55 18.61
N VAL A 25 2.70 10.53 19.15
CA VAL A 25 2.41 11.96 18.90
C VAL A 25 2.65 12.28 17.44
N ASP A 26 3.84 11.94 16.91
CA ASP A 26 4.15 12.17 15.50
C ASP A 26 3.31 11.26 14.59
N LEU A 27 2.99 10.05 15.04
CA LEU A 27 2.13 9.14 14.27
C LEU A 27 0.74 9.74 14.02
N ASN A 28 0.18 10.42 15.02
CA ASN A 28 -1.15 11.00 14.94
C ASN A 28 -1.17 12.40 14.30
N ARG A 29 0.01 12.94 14.01
CA ARG A 29 0.12 14.26 13.37
C ARG A 29 -0.38 14.18 11.91
N SER A 30 -1.22 15.13 11.54
CA SER A 30 -1.62 15.28 10.14
C SER A 30 -0.43 15.77 9.30
N MET A 31 -0.23 15.14 8.15
CA MET A 31 0.85 15.48 7.22
C MET A 31 0.31 15.67 5.81
N PRO A 32 0.83 16.67 5.05
CA PRO A 32 0.58 16.73 3.62
C PRO A 32 1.11 15.47 2.92
N GLU A 33 0.45 15.05 1.84
CA GLU A 33 0.80 13.80 1.14
C GLU A 33 2.26 13.79 0.65
N ASP A 34 2.74 14.90 0.12
CA ASP A 34 4.13 15.02 -0.37
C ASP A 34 5.18 15.08 0.74
N SER A 35 4.77 15.26 2.00
CA SER A 35 5.67 15.19 3.16
C SER A 35 5.77 13.79 3.76
N LYS A 36 4.94 12.86 3.31
CA LYS A 36 4.93 11.48 3.81
C LYS A 36 6.10 10.71 3.23
N ARG A 37 6.78 9.94 4.08
CA ARG A 37 7.96 9.19 3.68
C ARG A 37 7.67 8.15 2.62
N VAL A 38 6.60 7.36 2.83
CA VAL A 38 6.14 6.36 1.87
C VAL A 38 4.64 6.57 1.70
N PRO A 39 4.21 7.23 0.63
CA PRO A 39 2.78 7.40 0.37
C PRO A 39 2.11 6.05 0.13
N PHE A 40 0.83 5.95 0.45
CA PHE A 40 0.09 4.69 0.30
C PHE A 40 0.12 4.16 -1.14
N CYS A 41 0.15 5.03 -2.14
CA CYS A 41 0.23 4.61 -3.54
C CYS A 41 1.52 3.86 -3.88
N ASN A 42 2.53 3.93 -3.02
CA ASN A 42 3.80 3.21 -3.16
C ASN A 42 3.89 2.02 -2.19
N MET A 43 2.75 1.51 -1.75
CA MET A 43 2.69 0.35 -0.84
C MET A 43 1.96 -0.81 -1.49
N ILE A 44 2.42 -2.02 -1.17
CA ILE A 44 1.75 -3.28 -1.51
C ILE A 44 1.60 -4.07 -0.21
N TYR A 45 0.37 -4.43 0.12
CA TYR A 45 0.08 -5.26 1.29
C TYR A 45 -0.25 -6.67 0.84
N ILE A 46 0.47 -7.65 1.34
CA ILE A 46 0.25 -9.06 1.03
C ILE A 46 -0.11 -9.78 2.33
N GLY A 47 -1.24 -10.46 2.35
CA GLY A 47 -1.71 -11.16 3.53
C GLY A 47 -2.47 -12.44 3.18
N ASP A 48 -2.51 -13.38 4.12
CA ASP A 48 -3.09 -14.71 3.91
C ASP A 48 -4.26 -15.04 4.82
N GLY A 49 -4.69 -14.11 5.67
CA GLY A 49 -5.73 -14.37 6.67
C GLY A 49 -6.84 -13.35 6.72
N LEU A 50 -7.96 -13.74 7.34
CA LEU A 50 -9.10 -12.84 7.55
C LEU A 50 -8.74 -11.66 8.45
N SER A 51 -7.76 -11.83 9.34
CA SER A 51 -7.27 -10.75 10.21
C SER A 51 -6.57 -9.63 9.43
N ASP A 52 -6.15 -9.88 8.19
CA ASP A 52 -5.52 -8.89 7.32
C ASP A 52 -6.54 -8.02 6.58
N VAL A 53 -7.81 -8.41 6.54
CA VAL A 53 -8.83 -7.73 5.74
C VAL A 53 -8.96 -6.24 6.07
N PRO A 54 -8.99 -5.80 7.33
CA PRO A 54 -9.06 -4.36 7.63
C PRO A 54 -7.90 -3.57 7.03
N CYS A 55 -6.66 -4.08 7.12
CA CYS A 55 -5.48 -3.46 6.51
C CYS A 55 -5.57 -3.44 4.99
N MET A 56 -6.03 -4.54 4.39
CA MET A 56 -6.21 -4.64 2.94
C MET A 56 -7.19 -3.62 2.41
N LYS A 57 -8.32 -3.46 3.09
CA LYS A 57 -9.35 -2.48 2.75
C LYS A 57 -8.80 -1.06 2.87
N MET A 58 -8.12 -0.77 3.96
CA MET A 58 -7.50 0.54 4.19
C MET A 58 -6.48 0.85 3.10
N MET A 59 -5.59 -0.08 2.81
CA MET A 59 -4.55 0.09 1.79
C MET A 59 -5.16 0.43 0.44
N LYS A 60 -6.18 -0.32 0.03
CA LYS A 60 -6.88 -0.09 -1.22
C LYS A 60 -7.57 1.27 -1.24
N ALA A 61 -8.24 1.65 -0.13
CA ALA A 61 -8.96 2.91 -0.03
C ALA A 61 -8.04 4.12 -0.15
N TYR A 62 -6.79 4.01 0.29
CA TYR A 62 -5.82 5.10 0.23
C TYR A 62 -4.89 5.05 -0.98
N GLY A 63 -5.20 4.22 -1.97
CA GLY A 63 -4.48 4.20 -3.24
C GLY A 63 -3.33 3.21 -3.33
N GLY A 64 -3.08 2.43 -2.29
CA GLY A 64 -2.12 1.33 -2.33
C GLY A 64 -2.74 0.08 -2.94
N TYR A 65 -1.99 -1.01 -2.92
CA TYR A 65 -2.43 -2.29 -3.47
C TYR A 65 -2.51 -3.34 -2.39
N SER A 66 -3.52 -4.19 -2.46
CA SER A 66 -3.70 -5.32 -1.55
C SER A 66 -3.78 -6.61 -2.34
N ILE A 67 -3.03 -7.60 -1.90
CA ILE A 67 -3.01 -8.93 -2.51
C ILE A 67 -3.28 -9.97 -1.43
N ALA A 68 -4.32 -10.78 -1.63
CA ALA A 68 -4.56 -11.92 -0.77
C ALA A 68 -3.88 -13.15 -1.38
N VAL A 69 -3.10 -13.85 -0.58
CA VAL A 69 -2.47 -15.10 -0.98
C VAL A 69 -3.15 -16.25 -0.25
N TYR A 70 -3.18 -17.41 -0.89
CA TYR A 70 -3.86 -18.58 -0.35
C TYR A 70 -3.06 -19.85 -0.65
N ARG A 71 -3.19 -20.82 0.23
CA ARG A 71 -2.66 -22.18 -0.02
C ARG A 71 -3.67 -23.02 -0.79
N LYS A 72 -4.94 -22.91 -0.41
CA LYS A 72 -6.04 -23.58 -1.10
C LYS A 72 -7.13 -22.54 -1.39
N LYS A 73 -7.51 -22.43 -2.65
CA LYS A 73 -8.53 -21.49 -3.08
C LYS A 73 -9.89 -21.94 -2.53
N ASP A 74 -10.60 -21.02 -1.89
CA ASP A 74 -11.93 -21.25 -1.34
C ASP A 74 -12.83 -20.06 -1.61
N ASN A 75 -14.12 -20.19 -1.23
CA ASN A 75 -15.10 -19.14 -1.44
C ASN A 75 -14.80 -17.86 -0.68
N LYS A 76 -14.13 -17.96 0.47
CA LYS A 76 -13.77 -16.78 1.28
C LYS A 76 -12.75 -15.91 0.56
N VAL A 77 -11.74 -16.53 -0.06
CA VAL A 77 -10.73 -15.80 -0.83
C VAL A 77 -11.36 -15.17 -2.07
N GLU A 78 -12.19 -15.91 -2.79
CA GLU A 78 -12.90 -15.39 -3.97
C GLU A 78 -13.78 -14.21 -3.60
N ASP A 79 -14.46 -14.26 -2.46
CA ASP A 79 -15.30 -13.17 -1.97
C ASP A 79 -14.49 -11.89 -1.70
N LEU A 80 -13.26 -12.01 -1.23
CA LEU A 80 -12.40 -10.83 -1.00
C LEU A 80 -12.22 -10.05 -2.30
N LEU A 81 -11.99 -10.76 -3.40
CA LEU A 81 -11.82 -10.14 -4.70
C LEU A 81 -13.14 -9.58 -5.23
N MET A 82 -14.21 -10.35 -5.16
CA MET A 82 -15.53 -9.97 -5.71
C MET A 82 -16.15 -8.80 -4.94
N LYS A 83 -15.87 -8.66 -3.65
CA LYS A 83 -16.33 -7.53 -2.82
C LYS A 83 -15.35 -6.37 -2.80
N ASP A 84 -14.35 -6.38 -3.66
CA ASP A 84 -13.35 -5.32 -3.79
C ASP A 84 -12.60 -5.01 -2.50
N ARG A 85 -12.38 -6.02 -1.67
CA ARG A 85 -11.60 -5.86 -0.44
C ARG A 85 -10.10 -5.99 -0.69
N VAL A 86 -9.74 -6.68 -1.78
CA VAL A 86 -8.36 -6.78 -2.28
C VAL A 86 -8.36 -6.53 -3.78
N ASP A 87 -7.20 -6.20 -4.32
CA ASP A 87 -7.04 -5.98 -5.76
C ASP A 87 -6.81 -7.29 -6.50
N PHE A 88 -6.08 -8.23 -5.90
CA PHE A 88 -5.72 -9.49 -6.54
C PHE A 88 -5.71 -10.63 -5.53
N ILE A 89 -5.91 -11.85 -6.03
CA ILE A 89 -5.74 -13.08 -5.25
C ILE A 89 -4.80 -14.00 -6.00
N TYR A 90 -3.85 -14.61 -5.30
CA TYR A 90 -2.87 -15.53 -5.89
C TYR A 90 -2.54 -16.66 -4.93
N PRO A 91 -2.11 -17.85 -5.46
CA PRO A 91 -1.49 -18.84 -4.61
C PRO A 91 -0.28 -18.27 -3.88
N ALA A 92 -0.01 -18.76 -2.67
CA ALA A 92 1.13 -18.32 -1.87
C ALA A 92 2.43 -18.95 -2.40
N ASP A 93 2.77 -18.63 -3.63
CA ASP A 93 3.97 -19.08 -4.32
C ASP A 93 4.78 -17.85 -4.73
N TYR A 94 5.87 -17.62 -4.02
CA TYR A 94 6.74 -16.47 -4.19
C TYR A 94 7.89 -16.69 -5.18
N SER A 95 7.87 -17.83 -5.89
CA SER A 95 8.91 -18.11 -6.87
C SER A 95 8.77 -17.25 -8.13
N GLU A 96 9.83 -17.20 -8.94
CA GLU A 96 9.87 -16.39 -10.16
C GLU A 96 8.83 -16.84 -11.18
N ASN A 97 8.31 -15.89 -11.93
CA ASN A 97 7.38 -16.11 -13.06
C ASN A 97 6.01 -16.67 -12.65
N THR A 98 5.67 -16.64 -11.35
CA THR A 98 4.30 -16.92 -10.91
C THR A 98 3.42 -15.70 -11.15
N GLY A 99 2.09 -15.86 -11.11
CA GLY A 99 1.16 -14.74 -11.22
C GLY A 99 1.43 -13.66 -10.18
N LEU A 100 1.70 -14.06 -8.94
CA LEU A 100 2.04 -13.14 -7.86
C LEU A 100 3.29 -12.31 -8.20
N ASP A 101 4.36 -12.97 -8.61
CA ASP A 101 5.63 -12.33 -8.98
C ASP A 101 5.44 -11.32 -10.10
N LEU A 102 4.76 -11.71 -11.17
CA LEU A 102 4.54 -10.85 -12.34
C LEU A 102 3.67 -9.64 -12.00
N THR A 103 2.64 -9.84 -11.19
CA THR A 103 1.75 -8.73 -10.78
C THR A 103 2.47 -7.75 -9.87
N VAL A 104 3.24 -8.23 -8.90
CA VAL A 104 4.03 -7.35 -8.03
C VAL A 104 5.01 -6.52 -8.86
N LYS A 105 5.69 -7.14 -9.81
CA LYS A 105 6.61 -6.43 -10.71
C LYS A 105 5.89 -5.36 -11.56
N ASN A 106 4.69 -5.66 -12.04
CA ASN A 106 3.89 -4.68 -12.78
C ASN A 106 3.46 -3.50 -11.92
N ILE A 107 3.08 -3.76 -10.68
CA ILE A 107 2.74 -2.69 -9.73
C ILE A 107 3.96 -1.80 -9.47
N ILE A 108 5.13 -2.40 -9.27
CA ILE A 108 6.38 -1.66 -9.05
C ILE A 108 6.71 -0.80 -10.28
N ARG A 109 6.54 -1.32 -11.49
CA ARG A 109 6.74 -0.55 -12.73
C ARG A 109 5.81 0.66 -12.80
N LYS A 110 4.54 0.47 -12.44
CA LYS A 110 3.57 1.57 -12.39
C LYS A 110 4.01 2.63 -11.38
N MET A 111 4.45 2.20 -10.20
CA MET A 111 4.95 3.13 -9.17
C MET A 111 6.13 3.94 -9.68
N ALA A 112 7.06 3.30 -10.39
CA ALA A 112 8.22 3.98 -10.95
C ALA A 112 7.82 5.02 -12.00
N VAL A 113 6.90 4.69 -12.89
CA VAL A 113 6.39 5.63 -13.90
C VAL A 113 5.66 6.79 -13.26
N CYS A 114 4.83 6.53 -12.25
CA CYS A 114 4.15 7.59 -11.51
C CYS A 114 5.15 8.53 -10.82
N GLY A 115 6.25 7.99 -10.29
CA GLY A 115 7.32 8.78 -9.70
C GLY A 115 7.99 9.70 -10.71
N LEU A 116 8.24 9.22 -11.93
CA LEU A 116 8.80 10.04 -13.00
C LEU A 116 7.88 11.21 -13.36
N LEU A 117 6.59 10.96 -13.44
CA LEU A 117 5.61 12.01 -13.75
C LEU A 117 5.51 13.04 -12.63
N TYR A 118 5.58 12.59 -11.39
CA TYR A 118 5.59 13.46 -10.22
C TYR A 118 6.83 14.37 -10.24
N ASP A 119 8.00 13.80 -10.52
CA ASP A 119 9.25 14.54 -10.58
C ASP A 119 9.22 15.59 -11.69
N GLU A 120 8.68 15.25 -12.87
CA GLU A 120 8.55 16.18 -13.98
C GLU A 120 7.66 17.37 -13.61
N ASN A 121 6.55 17.09 -12.94
CA ASN A 121 5.66 18.14 -12.46
C ASN A 121 6.38 19.09 -11.49
N HIS A 122 7.16 18.54 -10.56
CA HIS A 122 7.93 19.33 -9.60
C HIS A 122 9.03 20.17 -10.27
N GLU A 123 9.72 19.61 -11.25
CA GLU A 123 10.75 20.34 -11.99
C GLU A 123 10.15 21.55 -12.73
N GLN A 124 9.01 21.39 -13.35
CA GLN A 124 8.33 22.50 -14.02
C GLN A 124 7.93 23.60 -13.04
N LYS A 125 7.42 23.22 -11.86
CA LYS A 125 7.08 24.18 -10.82
C LYS A 125 8.31 24.93 -10.32
N LYS A 126 9.44 24.25 -10.14
CA LYS A 126 10.69 24.87 -9.72
C LYS A 126 11.19 25.90 -10.73
N GLU A 127 11.10 25.61 -12.01
CA GLU A 127 11.47 26.54 -13.07
C GLU A 127 10.64 27.83 -12.99
N ILE A 128 9.34 27.70 -12.76
CA ILE A 128 8.46 28.87 -12.63
C ILE A 128 8.81 29.69 -11.39
N LEU A 129 9.04 29.01 -10.26
CA LEU A 129 9.37 29.68 -9.00
C LEU A 129 10.75 30.32 -9.03
N GLY A 130 11.67 29.82 -9.85
CA GLY A 130 13.01 30.36 -10.01
C GLY A 130 13.11 31.60 -10.91
N ARG A 131 12.00 31.98 -11.52
CA ARG A 131 11.92 33.20 -12.33
C ARG A 131 11.70 34.42 -11.44
#